data_cd3c7e87559774919c0ff81c34d86276
#
_entry.id   cd3c7e87559774919c0ff81c34d86276
#
_cell.length_a   1.000
_cell.length_b   1.000
_cell.length_c   1.000
_cell.angle_alpha   90.00
_cell.angle_beta   90.00
_cell.angle_gamma   90.00
#
_symmetry.space_group_name_H-M   'P 1'
#
loop_
_entity.id
_entity.type
_entity.pdbx_description
1 polymer ?
#
loop_
_entity_poly.entity_id
_entity_poly.type
_entity_poly.pdbx_seq_one_letter_code
_entity_poly.pdbx_strand_id
1 'polypeptide(L)'
;MAFHAIRAGEGDAYISAGVEAASGFARGHSDASPGQNLANPRFADAMARTARLAAEGGAWTDPRESGALPDAYIAMGQTAENVQQMLGMSRREQDEFAVRSQNLTEKAKDAGFWSLDITPVVLPDGTVVDADDSPRAGTTLEGVSQLQPVFRESGTVTAGNSCPMSDGAAALVVMSDARAKELGITPLARIVSTAVTGLSPEIMGMGPVSAIPAALRAAGLTMSDIDLFEINEAFAVQALGSAQALGIDMDRLNVNGGAIALGHPFGMTG
;
A
#
# COMPACT_ATOMS: atom_id res chain seq x y z
N MET A 1 16.81 -4.25 -2.36
CA MET A 1 18.12 -4.78 -1.91
C MET A 1 18.76 -5.68 -2.96
N ALA A 2 18.12 -6.74 -3.48
CA ALA A 2 18.66 -7.65 -4.50
C ALA A 2 19.27 -6.94 -5.73
N PHE A 3 18.56 -5.97 -6.31
CA PHE A 3 19.05 -5.14 -7.42
C PHE A 3 20.39 -4.44 -7.09
N HIS A 4 20.50 -3.85 -5.90
CA HIS A 4 21.74 -3.14 -5.50
C HIS A 4 22.89 -4.11 -5.23
N ALA A 5 22.63 -5.27 -4.63
CA ALA A 5 23.64 -6.31 -4.40
C ALA A 5 24.21 -6.85 -5.72
N ILE A 6 23.35 -7.12 -6.71
CA ILE A 6 23.78 -7.52 -8.06
C ILE A 6 24.61 -6.40 -8.72
N ARG A 7 24.16 -5.15 -8.62
CA ARG A 7 24.91 -4.00 -9.16
C ARG A 7 26.25 -3.77 -8.48
N ALA A 8 26.37 -4.13 -7.21
CA ALA A 8 27.61 -4.07 -6.43
C ALA A 8 28.53 -5.26 -6.67
N GLY A 9 28.11 -6.29 -7.41
CA GLY A 9 28.89 -7.50 -7.68
C GLY A 9 28.94 -8.47 -6.52
N GLU A 10 27.99 -8.40 -5.56
CA GLU A 10 27.93 -9.31 -4.41
C GLU A 10 27.35 -10.67 -4.73
N GLY A 11 26.77 -10.83 -5.92
CA GLY A 11 26.20 -12.06 -6.44
C GLY A 11 25.35 -11.82 -7.70
N ASP A 12 24.91 -12.91 -8.33
CA ASP A 12 24.22 -12.85 -9.63
C ASP A 12 22.72 -13.15 -9.56
N ALA A 13 22.26 -13.79 -8.49
CA ALA A 13 20.86 -14.16 -8.32
C ALA A 13 20.45 -14.11 -6.83
N TYR A 14 19.25 -13.61 -6.57
CA TYR A 14 18.66 -13.47 -5.25
C TYR A 14 17.19 -13.83 -5.27
N ILE A 15 16.67 -14.33 -4.14
CA ILE A 15 15.23 -14.43 -3.89
C ILE A 15 14.84 -13.25 -3.00
N SER A 16 13.93 -12.41 -3.48
CA SER A 16 13.26 -11.38 -2.69
C SER A 16 11.90 -11.95 -2.29
N ALA A 17 11.69 -12.16 -1.00
CA ALA A 17 10.47 -12.76 -0.48
C ALA A 17 9.99 -12.06 0.78
N GLY A 18 8.69 -12.09 0.99
CA GLY A 18 8.04 -11.54 2.17
C GLY A 18 6.78 -12.29 2.52
N VAL A 19 6.40 -12.25 3.79
CA VAL A 19 5.21 -12.88 4.33
C VAL A 19 4.60 -12.03 5.45
N GLU A 20 3.29 -12.05 5.56
CA GLU A 20 2.55 -11.45 6.67
C GLU A 20 1.38 -12.34 7.04
N ALA A 21 1.07 -12.41 8.34
CA ALA A 21 -0.08 -13.11 8.89
C ALA A 21 -0.88 -12.17 9.80
N ALA A 22 -1.54 -11.17 9.20
CA ALA A 22 -2.32 -10.17 9.92
C ALA A 22 -3.48 -10.78 10.73
N SER A 23 -4.01 -11.94 10.30
CA SER A 23 -5.01 -12.71 11.07
C SER A 23 -4.49 -13.16 12.43
N GLY A 24 -3.17 -13.31 12.60
CA GLY A 24 -2.53 -13.61 13.86
C GLY A 24 -2.71 -12.49 14.89
N PHE A 25 -2.62 -11.23 14.48
CA PHE A 25 -2.86 -10.07 15.35
C PHE A 25 -4.30 -10.07 15.91
N ALA A 26 -5.28 -10.31 15.07
CA ALA A 26 -6.69 -10.37 15.48
C ALA A 26 -6.96 -11.49 16.51
N ARG A 27 -6.14 -12.54 16.51
CA ARG A 27 -6.21 -13.66 17.49
C ARG A 27 -5.34 -13.43 18.73
N GLY A 28 -4.71 -12.26 18.89
CA GLY A 28 -3.83 -11.94 20.01
C GLY A 28 -2.42 -12.55 19.93
N HIS A 29 -2.03 -13.06 18.78
CA HIS A 29 -0.69 -13.60 18.52
C HIS A 29 0.23 -12.52 17.94
N SER A 30 0.47 -11.44 18.68
CA SER A 30 1.49 -10.46 18.29
C SER A 30 2.76 -10.66 19.10
N ASP A 31 3.91 -10.25 18.56
CA ASP A 31 5.20 -10.27 19.26
C ASP A 31 5.24 -9.30 20.45
N ALA A 32 4.28 -8.38 20.55
CA ALA A 32 4.15 -7.47 21.68
C ALA A 32 3.31 -8.12 22.79
N SER A 33 3.85 -8.16 24.02
CA SER A 33 3.09 -8.59 25.18
C SER A 33 1.91 -7.63 25.45
N PRO A 34 0.70 -8.13 25.71
CA PRO A 34 -0.43 -7.27 26.04
C PRO A 34 -0.11 -6.31 27.20
N GLY A 35 -0.39 -5.03 27.02
CA GLY A 35 -0.18 -3.99 28.02
C GLY A 35 1.22 -3.38 28.07
N GLN A 36 2.18 -3.80 27.25
CA GLN A 36 3.45 -3.09 27.10
C GLN A 36 3.30 -1.88 26.20
N ASN A 37 3.49 -0.68 26.76
CA ASN A 37 3.66 0.52 25.97
C ASN A 37 5.13 0.60 25.53
N LEU A 38 5.41 0.15 24.30
CA LEU A 38 6.74 0.18 23.70
C LEU A 38 7.10 1.53 23.07
N ALA A 39 6.20 2.51 23.13
CA ALA A 39 6.43 3.82 22.56
C ALA A 39 7.51 4.57 23.33
N ASN A 40 8.42 5.21 22.59
CA ASN A 40 9.45 6.06 23.21
C ASN A 40 8.77 7.30 23.84
N PRO A 41 8.97 7.58 25.15
CA PRO A 41 8.36 8.71 25.85
C PRO A 41 8.61 10.08 25.19
N ARG A 42 9.66 10.22 24.41
CA ARG A 42 9.95 11.45 23.63
C ARG A 42 8.81 11.84 22.69
N PHE A 43 7.99 10.89 22.26
CA PHE A 43 6.87 11.12 21.36
C PHE A 43 5.52 11.26 22.08
N ALA A 44 5.49 11.32 23.42
CA ALA A 44 4.26 11.36 24.18
C ALA A 44 3.35 12.55 23.78
N ASP A 45 3.91 13.76 23.61
CA ASP A 45 3.17 14.95 23.20
C ASP A 45 2.63 14.81 21.79
N ALA A 46 3.39 14.20 20.88
CA ALA A 46 2.97 13.93 19.52
C ALA A 46 1.78 12.96 19.47
N MET A 47 1.88 11.86 20.22
CA MET A 47 0.80 10.88 20.36
C MET A 47 -0.47 11.50 20.98
N ALA A 48 -0.31 12.33 22.03
CA ALA A 48 -1.43 13.04 22.65
C ALA A 48 -2.10 14.04 21.69
N ARG A 49 -1.34 14.69 20.81
CA ARG A 49 -1.87 15.54 19.74
C ARG A 49 -2.71 14.74 18.76
N THR A 50 -2.19 13.62 18.25
CA THR A 50 -2.94 12.71 17.37
C THR A 50 -4.24 12.22 18.03
N ALA A 51 -4.17 11.81 19.29
CA ALA A 51 -5.34 11.32 20.02
C ALA A 51 -6.42 12.40 20.18
N ARG A 52 -6.02 13.66 20.50
CA ARG A 52 -6.98 14.79 20.56
C ARG A 52 -7.61 15.06 19.21
N LEU A 53 -6.82 15.09 18.13
CA LEU A 53 -7.33 15.30 16.78
C LEU A 53 -8.34 14.23 16.37
N ALA A 54 -8.09 12.99 16.76
CA ALA A 54 -8.98 11.86 16.48
C ALA A 54 -10.32 11.98 17.26
N ALA A 55 -10.28 12.40 18.51
CA ALA A 55 -11.45 12.47 19.40
C ALA A 55 -12.28 13.74 19.22
N GLU A 56 -11.63 14.88 19.08
CA GLU A 56 -12.27 16.20 19.09
C GLU A 56 -12.46 16.78 17.68
N GLY A 57 -11.82 16.16 16.67
CA GLY A 57 -11.76 16.70 15.33
C GLY A 57 -10.77 17.88 15.24
N GLY A 58 -10.85 18.61 14.14
CA GLY A 58 -9.99 19.76 13.84
C GLY A 58 -9.15 19.55 12.58
N ALA A 59 -8.44 20.60 12.16
CA ALA A 59 -7.56 20.56 11.01
C ALA A 59 -6.19 20.02 11.40
N TRP A 60 -5.69 19.07 10.64
CA TRP A 60 -4.30 18.65 10.75
C TRP A 60 -3.37 19.72 10.21
N THR A 61 -2.27 19.97 10.93
CA THR A 61 -1.17 20.82 10.49
C THR A 61 0.14 20.09 10.71
N ASP A 62 1.12 20.31 9.86
CA ASP A 62 2.42 19.66 10.02
C ASP A 62 3.12 20.16 11.29
N PRO A 63 3.32 19.30 12.30
CA PRO A 63 3.93 19.71 13.56
C PRO A 63 5.37 20.21 13.39
N ARG A 64 6.05 19.82 12.33
CA ARG A 64 7.42 20.23 12.03
C ARG A 64 7.50 21.73 11.71
N GLU A 65 6.44 22.36 11.21
CA GLU A 65 6.38 23.80 10.97
C GLU A 65 6.52 24.63 12.27
N SER A 66 6.08 24.05 13.39
CA SER A 66 6.23 24.65 14.73
C SER A 66 7.47 24.12 15.49
N GLY A 67 8.30 23.28 14.84
CA GLY A 67 9.44 22.63 15.47
C GLY A 67 9.09 21.47 16.41
N ALA A 68 7.82 21.02 16.40
CA ALA A 68 7.38 19.88 17.18
C ALA A 68 7.69 18.55 16.46
N LEU A 69 7.85 17.48 17.26
CA LEU A 69 8.03 16.15 16.70
C LEU A 69 6.73 15.63 16.08
N PRO A 70 6.79 14.99 14.91
CA PRO A 70 5.66 14.25 14.38
C PRO A 70 5.41 12.98 15.20
N ASP A 71 4.18 12.47 15.15
CA ASP A 71 3.82 11.21 15.80
C ASP A 71 4.33 10.02 14.96
N ALA A 72 5.43 9.43 15.40
CA ALA A 72 6.03 8.27 14.75
C ALA A 72 5.25 6.95 15.02
N TYR A 73 4.30 6.96 15.96
CA TYR A 73 3.46 5.82 16.34
C TYR A 73 2.01 5.97 15.87
N ILE A 74 1.75 6.94 15.03
CA ILE A 74 0.41 7.20 14.50
C ILE A 74 -0.17 5.98 13.78
N ALA A 75 -1.45 5.67 14.05
CA ALA A 75 -2.14 4.61 13.32
C ALA A 75 -2.34 4.99 11.84
N MET A 76 -2.18 4.03 10.95
CA MET A 76 -2.19 4.28 9.49
C MET A 76 -3.49 4.93 9.00
N GLY A 77 -4.64 4.55 9.54
CA GLY A 77 -5.90 5.22 9.20
C GLY A 77 -5.97 6.69 9.63
N GLN A 78 -5.29 7.06 10.73
CA GLN A 78 -5.16 8.48 11.12
C GLN A 78 -4.30 9.26 10.12
N THR A 79 -3.26 8.63 9.54
CA THR A 79 -2.48 9.25 8.47
C THR A 79 -3.32 9.49 7.22
N ALA A 80 -4.21 8.54 6.89
CA ALA A 80 -5.12 8.69 5.77
C ALA A 80 -6.12 9.85 5.97
N GLU A 81 -6.66 10.01 7.18
CA GLU A 81 -7.51 11.16 7.52
C GLU A 81 -6.74 12.49 7.47
N ASN A 82 -5.46 12.51 7.86
CA ASN A 82 -4.61 13.69 7.68
C ASN A 82 -4.41 14.05 6.21
N VAL A 83 -4.14 13.04 5.37
CA VAL A 83 -4.03 13.23 3.90
C VAL A 83 -5.35 13.74 3.32
N GLN A 84 -6.48 13.20 3.79
CA GLN A 84 -7.80 13.66 3.37
C GLN A 84 -8.00 15.15 3.67
N GLN A 85 -7.67 15.57 4.88
CA GLN A 85 -7.78 16.99 5.27
C GLN A 85 -6.84 17.89 4.46
N MET A 86 -5.61 17.44 4.25
CA MET A 86 -4.61 18.17 3.47
C MET A 86 -5.05 18.40 2.02
N LEU A 87 -5.69 17.41 1.40
CA LEU A 87 -6.12 17.44 0.00
C LEU A 87 -7.54 17.99 -0.17
N GLY A 88 -8.36 18.02 0.88
CA GLY A 88 -9.78 18.35 0.80
C GLY A 88 -10.60 17.33 0.00
N MET A 89 -10.11 16.08 -0.12
CA MET A 89 -10.75 15.04 -0.90
C MET A 89 -12.06 14.59 -0.24
N SER A 90 -13.13 14.54 -1.01
CA SER A 90 -14.44 14.14 -0.49
C SER A 90 -14.49 12.63 -0.21
N ARG A 91 -15.40 12.22 0.68
CA ARG A 91 -15.73 10.81 0.92
C ARG A 91 -16.16 10.12 -0.37
N ARG A 92 -16.93 10.80 -1.21
CA ARG A 92 -17.43 10.25 -2.48
C ARG A 92 -16.31 9.91 -3.45
N GLU A 93 -15.31 10.77 -3.62
CA GLU A 93 -14.16 10.50 -4.48
C GLU A 93 -13.37 9.27 -4.02
N GLN A 94 -13.21 9.11 -2.71
CA GLN A 94 -12.57 7.93 -2.13
C GLN A 94 -13.37 6.65 -2.38
N ASP A 95 -14.68 6.70 -2.21
CA ASP A 95 -15.57 5.56 -2.44
C ASP A 95 -15.63 5.19 -3.94
N GLU A 96 -15.68 6.16 -4.85
CA GLU A 96 -15.62 5.93 -6.30
C GLU A 96 -14.30 5.24 -6.71
N PHE A 97 -13.17 5.66 -6.13
CA PHE A 97 -11.89 4.99 -6.35
C PHE A 97 -11.90 3.56 -5.83
N ALA A 98 -12.46 3.32 -4.65
CA ALA A 98 -12.56 1.99 -4.06
C ALA A 98 -13.44 1.03 -4.90
N VAL A 99 -14.58 1.52 -5.38
CA VAL A 99 -15.45 0.76 -6.29
C VAL A 99 -14.72 0.43 -7.60
N ARG A 100 -13.96 1.39 -8.13
CA ARG A 100 -13.12 1.16 -9.31
C ARG A 100 -12.10 0.04 -9.06
N SER A 101 -11.41 0.04 -7.93
CA SER A 101 -10.43 -0.98 -7.58
C SER A 101 -11.07 -2.37 -7.53
N GLN A 102 -12.20 -2.53 -6.85
CA GLN A 102 -12.95 -3.78 -6.76
C GLN A 102 -13.40 -4.27 -8.15
N ASN A 103 -13.99 -3.40 -8.96
CA ASN A 103 -14.53 -3.78 -10.28
C ASN A 103 -13.42 -4.13 -11.28
N LEU A 104 -12.27 -3.46 -11.23
CA LEU A 104 -11.11 -3.82 -12.05
C LEU A 104 -10.50 -5.17 -11.62
N THR A 105 -10.45 -5.44 -10.32
CA THR A 105 -10.00 -6.73 -9.78
C THR A 105 -10.91 -7.87 -10.24
N GLU A 106 -12.24 -7.68 -10.19
CA GLU A 106 -13.23 -8.64 -10.68
C GLU A 106 -13.04 -8.90 -12.18
N LYS A 107 -12.93 -7.83 -12.97
CA LYS A 107 -12.66 -7.93 -14.41
C LYS A 107 -11.37 -8.68 -14.71
N ALA A 108 -10.30 -8.41 -13.99
CA ALA A 108 -9.02 -9.10 -14.14
C ALA A 108 -9.12 -10.57 -13.74
N LYS A 109 -9.89 -10.90 -12.69
CA LYS A 109 -10.20 -12.26 -12.27
C LYS A 109 -10.94 -13.03 -13.37
N ASP A 110 -11.98 -12.45 -13.94
CA ASP A 110 -12.77 -13.06 -15.00
C ASP A 110 -11.94 -13.29 -16.28
N ALA A 111 -10.95 -12.43 -16.53
CA ALA A 111 -9.98 -12.60 -17.61
C ALA A 111 -8.89 -13.63 -17.32
N GLY A 112 -8.87 -14.22 -16.12
CA GLY A 112 -7.84 -15.21 -15.71
C GLY A 112 -6.48 -14.61 -15.37
N PHE A 113 -6.39 -13.27 -15.20
CA PHE A 113 -5.12 -12.59 -14.95
C PHE A 113 -4.43 -13.09 -13.67
N TRP A 114 -5.17 -13.16 -12.56
CA TRP A 114 -4.61 -13.53 -11.27
C TRP A 114 -4.11 -14.98 -11.19
N SER A 115 -4.65 -15.88 -12.03
CA SER A 115 -4.19 -17.28 -12.09
C SER A 115 -2.76 -17.43 -12.63
N LEU A 116 -2.18 -16.36 -13.21
CA LEU A 116 -0.80 -16.33 -13.66
C LEU A 116 0.19 -16.11 -12.50
N ASP A 117 -0.28 -15.46 -11.43
CA ASP A 117 0.58 -15.05 -10.30
C ASP A 117 0.34 -15.93 -9.07
N ILE A 118 -0.89 -16.42 -8.86
CA ILE A 118 -1.26 -17.18 -7.67
C ILE A 118 -0.68 -18.59 -7.75
N THR A 119 0.16 -18.95 -6.77
CA THR A 119 0.61 -20.32 -6.56
C THR A 119 -0.31 -21.00 -5.56
N PRO A 120 -1.03 -22.07 -5.94
CA PRO A 120 -1.92 -22.77 -5.03
C PRO A 120 -1.21 -23.30 -3.78
N VAL A 121 -1.85 -23.15 -2.62
CA VAL A 121 -1.38 -23.67 -1.35
C VAL A 121 -2.28 -24.81 -0.89
N VAL A 122 -1.69 -25.96 -0.59
CA VAL A 122 -2.41 -27.11 -0.04
C VAL A 122 -2.30 -27.08 1.48
N LEU A 123 -3.43 -26.94 2.16
CA LEU A 123 -3.51 -26.93 3.61
C LEU A 123 -3.34 -28.37 4.17
N PRO A 124 -3.04 -28.50 5.49
CA PRO A 124 -2.84 -29.82 6.11
C PRO A 124 -4.07 -30.76 6.03
N ASP A 125 -5.26 -30.24 5.88
CA ASP A 125 -6.52 -31.00 5.70
C ASP A 125 -6.80 -31.38 4.24
N GLY A 126 -5.89 -31.02 3.31
CA GLY A 126 -6.03 -31.26 1.88
C GLY A 126 -6.81 -30.18 1.12
N THR A 127 -7.30 -29.15 1.79
CA THR A 127 -7.95 -28.01 1.13
C THR A 127 -6.92 -27.25 0.27
N VAL A 128 -7.30 -26.93 -0.97
CA VAL A 128 -6.48 -26.13 -1.89
C VAL A 128 -6.97 -24.70 -1.88
N VAL A 129 -6.06 -23.75 -1.59
CA VAL A 129 -6.30 -22.31 -1.70
C VAL A 129 -5.58 -21.82 -2.95
N ASP A 130 -6.34 -21.47 -3.97
CA ASP A 130 -5.86 -21.07 -5.30
C ASP A 130 -6.43 -19.74 -5.80
N ALA A 131 -7.09 -18.99 -4.91
CA ALA A 131 -7.64 -17.69 -5.21
C ALA A 131 -7.64 -16.80 -3.96
N ASP A 132 -7.56 -15.47 -4.17
CA ASP A 132 -7.77 -14.50 -3.12
C ASP A 132 -9.25 -14.45 -2.71
N ASP A 133 -9.51 -14.34 -1.41
CA ASP A 133 -10.85 -14.31 -0.81
C ASP A 133 -11.31 -12.89 -0.41
N SER A 134 -10.42 -11.91 -0.50
CA SER A 134 -10.70 -10.50 -0.16
C SER A 134 -11.58 -9.76 -1.18
N PRO A 135 -11.47 -10.01 -2.51
CA PRO A 135 -12.26 -9.28 -3.51
C PRO A 135 -13.77 -9.46 -3.32
N ARG A 136 -14.51 -8.36 -3.46
CA ARG A 136 -15.97 -8.32 -3.24
C ARG A 136 -16.69 -8.03 -4.56
N ALA A 137 -17.07 -9.09 -5.25
CA ALA A 137 -17.81 -8.99 -6.52
C ALA A 137 -19.08 -8.15 -6.39
N GLY A 138 -19.38 -7.38 -7.44
CA GLY A 138 -20.57 -6.55 -7.47
C GLY A 138 -20.56 -5.35 -6.52
N THR A 139 -19.39 -4.89 -6.09
CA THR A 139 -19.27 -3.69 -5.25
C THR A 139 -19.81 -2.46 -5.96
N THR A 140 -20.70 -1.72 -5.28
CA THR A 140 -21.36 -0.51 -5.80
C THR A 140 -21.07 0.70 -4.91
N LEU A 141 -21.14 1.89 -5.51
CA LEU A 141 -20.98 3.15 -4.79
C LEU A 141 -22.06 3.32 -3.70
N GLU A 142 -23.29 2.91 -3.98
CA GLU A 142 -24.39 2.95 -3.01
C GLU A 142 -24.06 2.10 -1.77
N GLY A 143 -23.55 0.87 -1.97
CA GLY A 143 -23.19 -0.03 -0.87
C GLY A 143 -22.03 0.52 -0.03
N VAL A 144 -20.96 1.00 -0.68
CA VAL A 144 -19.78 1.53 0.00
C VAL A 144 -20.11 2.82 0.76
N SER A 145 -20.95 3.69 0.23
CA SER A 145 -21.34 4.96 0.85
C SER A 145 -22.07 4.81 2.20
N GLN A 146 -22.67 3.64 2.47
CA GLN A 146 -23.36 3.36 3.75
C GLN A 146 -22.39 3.03 4.89
N LEU A 147 -21.13 2.75 4.60
CA LEU A 147 -20.15 2.36 5.61
C LEU A 147 -19.75 3.56 6.48
N GLN A 148 -19.61 3.29 7.78
CA GLN A 148 -19.24 4.33 8.75
C GLN A 148 -17.72 4.55 8.76
N PRO A 149 -17.25 5.77 9.05
CA PRO A 149 -15.84 6.04 9.31
C PRO A 149 -15.30 5.17 10.44
N VAL A 150 -14.04 4.75 10.31
CA VAL A 150 -13.42 3.80 11.27
C VAL A 150 -12.46 4.50 12.22
N PHE A 151 -11.79 5.58 11.78
CA PHE A 151 -10.68 6.18 12.51
C PHE A 151 -11.02 7.50 13.20
N ARG A 152 -11.98 8.25 12.69
CA ARG A 152 -12.51 9.50 13.27
C ARG A 152 -14.02 9.52 13.15
N GLU A 153 -14.72 10.04 14.15
CA GLU A 153 -16.18 10.11 14.13
C GLU A 153 -16.71 10.90 12.92
N SER A 154 -16.06 12.03 12.62
CA SER A 154 -16.35 12.86 11.45
C SER A 154 -15.42 12.58 10.26
N GLY A 155 -14.79 11.41 10.23
CA GLY A 155 -13.83 11.02 9.21
C GLY A 155 -14.47 10.58 7.89
N THR A 156 -13.61 10.22 6.95
CA THR A 156 -14.01 9.75 5.62
C THR A 156 -13.47 8.36 5.28
N VAL A 157 -12.49 7.88 6.06
CA VAL A 157 -11.85 6.59 5.85
C VAL A 157 -12.69 5.48 6.45
N THR A 158 -13.10 4.53 5.62
CA THR A 158 -13.99 3.42 5.98
C THR A 158 -13.37 2.08 5.61
N ALA A 159 -13.98 0.99 6.06
CA ALA A 159 -13.59 -0.35 5.63
C ALA A 159 -13.76 -0.59 4.11
N GLY A 160 -14.61 0.21 3.43
CA GLY A 160 -14.85 0.08 1.99
C GLY A 160 -13.83 0.80 1.13
N ASN A 161 -13.15 1.84 1.66
CA ASN A 161 -12.15 2.61 0.94
C ASN A 161 -10.73 2.47 1.53
N SER A 162 -10.52 1.37 2.25
CA SER A 162 -9.25 0.93 2.82
C SER A 162 -8.93 -0.49 2.39
N CYS A 163 -7.66 -0.86 2.34
CA CYS A 163 -7.28 -2.26 2.15
C CYS A 163 -7.73 -3.11 3.34
N PRO A 164 -8.19 -4.36 3.13
CA PRO A 164 -8.49 -5.28 4.22
C PRO A 164 -7.19 -5.73 4.92
N MET A 165 -7.31 -6.16 6.18
CA MET A 165 -6.24 -6.91 6.82
C MET A 165 -6.16 -8.29 6.18
N SER A 166 -5.01 -8.65 5.64
CA SER A 166 -4.83 -9.85 4.84
C SER A 166 -3.56 -10.60 5.23
N ASP A 167 -3.63 -11.93 5.17
CA ASP A 167 -2.46 -12.79 5.19
C ASP A 167 -1.94 -12.94 3.75
N GLY A 168 -0.64 -13.07 3.57
CA GLY A 168 -0.09 -13.27 2.25
C GLY A 168 1.40 -13.50 2.25
N ALA A 169 1.88 -14.13 1.17
CA ALA A 169 3.29 -14.33 0.90
C ALA A 169 3.58 -14.09 -0.57
N ALA A 170 4.75 -13.55 -0.88
CA ALA A 170 5.23 -13.39 -2.24
C ALA A 170 6.72 -13.67 -2.32
N ALA A 171 7.17 -14.18 -3.47
CA ALA A 171 8.58 -14.39 -3.74
C ALA A 171 8.91 -14.07 -5.19
N LEU A 172 9.99 -13.34 -5.40
CA LEU A 172 10.51 -12.96 -6.72
C LEU A 172 11.96 -13.42 -6.84
N VAL A 173 12.32 -13.97 -8.00
CA VAL A 173 13.72 -14.22 -8.35
C VAL A 173 14.24 -13.01 -9.12
N VAL A 174 15.28 -12.36 -8.58
CA VAL A 174 15.98 -11.24 -9.20
C VAL A 174 17.39 -11.68 -9.57
N MET A 175 17.78 -11.54 -10.85
CA MET A 175 19.11 -11.96 -11.30
C MET A 175 19.71 -10.98 -12.30
N SER A 176 21.02 -11.11 -12.55
CA SER A 176 21.70 -10.37 -13.59
C SER A 176 21.22 -10.83 -14.97
N ASP A 177 21.29 -9.95 -15.97
CA ASP A 177 20.97 -10.30 -17.36
C ASP A 177 21.92 -11.35 -17.93
N ALA A 178 23.19 -11.35 -17.49
CA ALA A 178 24.16 -12.38 -17.83
C ALA A 178 23.72 -13.77 -17.31
N ARG A 179 23.28 -13.83 -16.04
CA ARG A 179 22.82 -15.07 -15.44
C ARG A 179 21.52 -15.59 -16.07
N ALA A 180 20.59 -14.68 -16.39
CA ALA A 180 19.37 -15.06 -17.10
C ALA A 180 19.66 -15.68 -18.48
N LYS A 181 20.58 -15.08 -19.23
CA LYS A 181 21.04 -15.64 -20.52
C LYS A 181 21.72 -16.99 -20.40
N GLU A 182 22.62 -17.13 -19.42
CA GLU A 182 23.32 -18.40 -19.15
C GLU A 182 22.33 -19.53 -18.86
N LEU A 183 21.28 -19.25 -18.09
CA LEU A 183 20.24 -20.20 -17.71
C LEU A 183 19.14 -20.38 -18.77
N GLY A 184 19.15 -19.60 -19.86
CA GLY A 184 18.11 -19.63 -20.88
C GLY A 184 16.75 -19.12 -20.39
N ILE A 185 16.74 -18.28 -19.34
CA ILE A 185 15.52 -17.72 -18.73
C ILE A 185 15.14 -16.44 -19.45
N THR A 186 13.88 -16.32 -19.86
CA THR A 186 13.30 -15.06 -20.35
C THR A 186 12.83 -14.25 -19.16
N PRO A 187 13.42 -13.06 -18.88
CA PRO A 187 12.96 -12.21 -17.79
C PRO A 187 11.55 -11.68 -18.02
N LEU A 188 10.73 -11.58 -16.96
CA LEU A 188 9.41 -10.93 -17.00
C LEU A 188 9.54 -9.42 -17.16
N ALA A 189 10.53 -8.82 -16.49
CA ALA A 189 10.78 -7.39 -16.53
C ALA A 189 12.25 -7.07 -16.21
N ARG A 190 12.65 -5.83 -16.44
CA ARG A 190 13.95 -5.27 -16.03
C ARG A 190 13.74 -4.20 -14.99
N ILE A 191 14.42 -4.27 -13.86
CA ILE A 191 14.50 -3.16 -12.89
C ILE A 191 15.43 -2.10 -13.48
N VAL A 192 14.89 -0.92 -13.80
CA VAL A 192 15.63 0.20 -14.42
C VAL A 192 16.26 1.06 -13.34
N SER A 193 15.47 1.48 -12.35
CA SER A 193 15.91 2.33 -11.24
C SER A 193 15.09 2.07 -9.99
N THR A 194 15.59 2.56 -8.87
CA THR A 194 14.89 2.57 -7.57
C THR A 194 15.12 3.91 -6.89
N ALA A 195 14.19 4.33 -6.05
CA ALA A 195 14.36 5.50 -5.18
C ALA A 195 13.64 5.30 -3.86
N VAL A 196 14.18 5.90 -2.82
CA VAL A 196 13.58 6.00 -1.48
C VAL A 196 13.59 7.46 -1.07
N THR A 197 12.47 7.93 -0.53
CA THR A 197 12.33 9.29 0.00
C THR A 197 11.69 9.25 1.37
N GLY A 198 12.00 10.23 2.23
CA GLY A 198 11.40 10.38 3.55
C GLY A 198 10.45 11.57 3.59
N LEU A 199 9.39 11.46 4.39
CA LEU A 199 8.48 12.55 4.70
C LEU A 199 7.95 12.38 6.14
N SER A 200 7.02 13.28 6.56
CA SER A 200 6.39 13.13 7.87
C SER A 200 5.64 11.80 7.98
N PRO A 201 5.83 11.03 9.05
CA PRO A 201 5.06 9.81 9.27
C PRO A 201 3.55 10.08 9.32
N GLU A 202 3.12 11.27 9.74
CA GLU A 202 1.70 11.64 9.84
C GLU A 202 0.97 11.79 8.50
N ILE A 203 1.72 11.84 7.38
CA ILE A 203 1.20 11.87 6.00
C ILE A 203 1.97 10.90 5.09
N MET A 204 2.42 9.78 5.64
CA MET A 204 3.26 8.81 4.93
C MET A 204 2.66 8.33 3.60
N GLY A 205 1.34 8.35 3.46
CA GLY A 205 0.63 7.99 2.23
C GLY A 205 0.98 8.84 1.01
N MET A 206 1.56 10.03 1.20
CA MET A 206 2.04 10.89 0.10
C MET A 206 3.48 10.56 -0.36
N GLY A 207 4.06 9.48 0.15
CA GLY A 207 5.40 9.00 -0.24
C GLY A 207 5.60 8.86 -1.76
N PRO A 208 4.65 8.30 -2.54
CA PRO A 208 4.77 8.17 -3.99
C PRO A 208 5.04 9.50 -4.71
N VAL A 209 4.51 10.62 -4.22
CA VAL A 209 4.65 11.95 -4.83
C VAL A 209 6.11 12.40 -4.92
N SER A 210 6.94 11.99 -3.99
CA SER A 210 8.39 12.29 -4.03
C SER A 210 9.22 11.13 -4.57
N ALA A 211 8.83 9.88 -4.30
CA ALA A 211 9.59 8.70 -4.69
C ALA A 211 9.53 8.42 -6.20
N ILE A 212 8.35 8.54 -6.83
CA ILE A 212 8.19 8.31 -8.28
C ILE A 212 9.04 9.27 -9.10
N PRO A 213 8.99 10.60 -8.91
CA PRO A 213 9.87 11.50 -9.65
C PRO A 213 11.36 11.27 -9.38
N ALA A 214 11.73 10.83 -8.18
CA ALA A 214 13.11 10.50 -7.86
C ALA A 214 13.59 9.25 -8.63
N ALA A 215 12.77 8.22 -8.72
CA ALA A 215 13.07 7.02 -9.51
C ALA A 215 13.16 7.35 -11.01
N LEU A 216 12.24 8.15 -11.54
CA LEU A 216 12.26 8.58 -12.94
C LEU A 216 13.50 9.37 -13.26
N ARG A 217 13.89 10.33 -12.43
CA ARG A 217 15.16 11.08 -12.63
C ARG A 217 16.37 10.16 -12.65
N ALA A 218 16.42 9.16 -11.76
CA ALA A 218 17.51 8.18 -11.74
C ALA A 218 17.56 7.32 -13.02
N ALA A 219 16.42 7.11 -13.66
CA ALA A 219 16.30 6.41 -14.94
C ALA A 219 16.53 7.31 -16.16
N GLY A 220 16.57 8.64 -16.01
CA GLY A 220 16.57 9.59 -17.13
C GLY A 220 15.22 9.66 -17.85
N LEU A 221 14.12 9.36 -17.15
CA LEU A 221 12.76 9.32 -17.68
C LEU A 221 11.90 10.45 -17.07
N THR A 222 10.78 10.70 -17.72
CA THR A 222 9.72 11.62 -17.30
C THR A 222 8.40 10.87 -17.07
N MET A 223 7.39 11.52 -16.50
CA MET A 223 6.06 10.94 -16.31
C MET A 223 5.39 10.50 -17.62
N SER A 224 5.67 11.20 -18.72
CA SER A 224 5.12 10.89 -20.05
C SER A 224 5.69 9.62 -20.68
N ASP A 225 6.86 9.17 -20.23
CA ASP A 225 7.51 7.95 -20.72
C ASP A 225 6.97 6.68 -20.07
N ILE A 226 6.04 6.81 -19.09
CA ILE A 226 5.52 5.69 -18.33
C ILE A 226 4.13 5.31 -18.85
N ASP A 227 3.94 4.08 -19.25
CA ASP A 227 2.68 3.57 -19.76
C ASP A 227 1.71 3.15 -18.65
N LEU A 228 2.22 2.55 -17.57
CA LEU A 228 1.42 2.06 -16.46
C LEU A 228 2.03 2.45 -15.12
N PHE A 229 1.15 2.70 -14.14
CA PHE A 229 1.50 2.99 -12.76
C PHE A 229 0.81 1.99 -11.83
N GLU A 230 1.56 1.48 -10.86
CA GLU A 230 1.03 0.69 -9.76
C GLU A 230 1.36 1.43 -8.45
N ILE A 231 0.35 1.87 -7.73
CA ILE A 231 0.46 2.49 -6.41
C ILE A 231 -0.34 1.63 -5.45
N ASN A 232 0.31 1.13 -4.40
CA ASN A 232 -0.37 0.35 -3.39
C ASN A 232 -1.51 1.16 -2.75
N GLU A 233 -2.70 0.57 -2.71
CA GLU A 233 -3.93 1.20 -2.24
C GLU A 233 -4.19 0.88 -0.76
N ALA A 234 -3.27 1.27 0.13
CA ALA A 234 -3.53 1.12 1.56
C ALA A 234 -4.83 1.84 1.96
N PHE A 235 -5.06 3.01 1.36
CA PHE A 235 -6.29 3.81 1.46
C PHE A 235 -6.57 4.50 0.12
N ALA A 236 -7.84 4.60 -0.25
CA ALA A 236 -8.23 5.29 -1.49
C ALA A 236 -7.70 6.73 -1.55
N VAL A 237 -7.80 7.46 -0.44
CA VAL A 237 -7.36 8.86 -0.37
C VAL A 237 -5.87 9.03 -0.67
N GLN A 238 -5.04 8.10 -0.23
CA GLN A 238 -3.60 8.16 -0.40
C GLN A 238 -3.19 7.79 -1.84
N ALA A 239 -3.80 6.75 -2.42
CA ALA A 239 -3.49 6.33 -3.78
C ALA A 239 -4.00 7.35 -4.81
N LEU A 240 -5.27 7.74 -4.69
CA LEU A 240 -5.89 8.76 -5.54
C LEU A 240 -5.20 10.13 -5.39
N GLY A 241 -4.90 10.54 -4.14
CA GLY A 241 -4.21 11.80 -3.87
C GLY A 241 -2.80 11.84 -4.45
N SER A 242 -2.06 10.73 -4.37
CA SER A 242 -0.75 10.61 -5.03
C SER A 242 -0.87 10.70 -6.55
N ALA A 243 -1.86 10.03 -7.14
CA ALA A 243 -2.10 10.06 -8.58
C ALA A 243 -2.46 11.48 -9.06
N GLN A 244 -3.36 12.18 -8.35
CA GLN A 244 -3.74 13.56 -8.66
C GLN A 244 -2.54 14.51 -8.56
N ALA A 245 -1.75 14.41 -7.50
CA ALA A 245 -0.57 15.26 -7.30
C ALA A 245 0.51 15.06 -8.38
N LEU A 246 0.58 13.87 -8.97
CA LEU A 246 1.52 13.52 -10.04
C LEU A 246 0.94 13.69 -11.45
N GLY A 247 -0.35 14.01 -11.58
CA GLY A 247 -1.02 14.10 -12.88
C GLY A 247 -1.13 12.76 -13.61
N ILE A 248 -1.24 11.66 -12.87
CA ILE A 248 -1.39 10.31 -13.44
C ILE A 248 -2.79 10.15 -14.00
N ASP A 249 -2.89 9.70 -15.25
CA ASP A 249 -4.14 9.30 -15.87
C ASP A 249 -4.70 8.04 -15.18
N MET A 250 -5.95 8.10 -14.77
CA MET A 250 -6.61 6.99 -14.09
C MET A 250 -6.71 5.71 -14.93
N ASP A 251 -6.74 5.84 -16.26
CA ASP A 251 -6.74 4.68 -17.16
C ASP A 251 -5.39 3.97 -17.22
N ARG A 252 -4.34 4.56 -16.63
CA ARG A 252 -2.98 4.02 -16.53
C ARG A 252 -2.60 3.61 -15.11
N LEU A 253 -3.48 3.83 -14.12
CA LEU A 253 -3.24 3.52 -12.72
C LEU A 253 -3.95 2.24 -12.33
N ASN A 254 -3.22 1.28 -11.73
CA ASN A 254 -3.77 0.06 -11.12
C ASN A 254 -4.84 -0.58 -12.04
N VAL A 255 -4.44 -0.86 -13.26
CA VAL A 255 -5.37 -1.24 -14.35
C VAL A 255 -6.10 -2.57 -14.14
N ASN A 256 -5.57 -3.41 -13.24
CA ASN A 256 -6.17 -4.68 -12.84
C ASN A 256 -6.80 -4.64 -11.44
N GLY A 257 -7.07 -3.45 -10.91
CA GLY A 257 -7.44 -3.26 -9.51
C GLY A 257 -6.24 -3.18 -8.60
N GLY A 258 -6.43 -3.20 -7.30
CA GLY A 258 -5.33 -3.03 -6.33
C GLY A 258 -5.67 -3.48 -4.92
N ALA A 259 -4.91 -2.99 -3.95
CA ALA A 259 -4.92 -3.47 -2.58
C ALA A 259 -6.25 -3.27 -1.82
N ILE A 260 -7.09 -2.32 -2.22
CA ILE A 260 -8.44 -2.19 -1.63
C ILE A 260 -9.25 -3.47 -1.87
N ALA A 261 -9.07 -4.11 -3.01
CA ALA A 261 -9.71 -5.38 -3.32
C ALA A 261 -8.90 -6.60 -2.87
N LEU A 262 -7.58 -6.59 -3.14
CA LEU A 262 -6.70 -7.76 -2.98
C LEU A 262 -6.08 -7.88 -1.59
N GLY A 263 -6.03 -6.79 -0.84
CA GLY A 263 -5.30 -6.73 0.42
C GLY A 263 -3.87 -6.20 0.30
N HIS A 264 -3.30 -5.87 1.46
CA HIS A 264 -1.95 -5.35 1.60
C HIS A 264 -1.27 -6.00 2.82
N PRO A 265 -0.85 -7.27 2.73
CA PRO A 265 -0.05 -7.90 3.76
C PRO A 265 1.29 -7.17 3.87
N PHE A 266 1.57 -6.51 5.00
CA PHE A 266 2.67 -5.53 5.15
C PHE A 266 4.04 -6.14 4.86
N GLY A 267 4.31 -7.32 5.40
CA GLY A 267 5.58 -8.03 5.20
C GLY A 267 5.73 -8.67 3.81
N MET A 268 4.66 -8.75 3.03
CA MET A 268 4.66 -9.34 1.70
C MET A 268 4.74 -8.29 0.58
N THR A 269 3.98 -7.19 0.69
CA THR A 269 3.78 -6.23 -0.41
C THR A 269 5.06 -5.47 -0.82
N GLY A 270 6.01 -5.28 0.06
CA GLY A 270 7.30 -4.64 -0.21
C GLY A 270 8.34 -5.63 -0.69
#